data_2c41c1e451cb0dc089b7afc8c9d6eb0d
#
_entry.id   2c41c1e451cb0dc089b7afc8c9d6eb0d
#
_cell.length_a   1.000
_cell.length_b   1.000
_cell.length_c   1.000
_cell.angle_alpha   90.00
_cell.angle_beta   90.00
_cell.angle_gamma   90.00
#
_symmetry.space_group_name_H-M   'P 1'
#
loop_
_entity.id
_entity.type
_entity.pdbx_description
1 polymer ?
#
loop_
_entity_poly.entity_id
_entity_poly.type
_entity_poly.pdbx_seq_one_letter_code
_entity_poly.pdbx_strand_id
1 'polypeptide(L)'
;VLELDELWSYFHRRDNKLWNWIALCRRTRQVVAYVCGDRNSETCTDLRCRIPDAYSELETCSDYWSSYAEVFDPDTHQSVGKHTGLTNHVERFNATARHRLGRLTRKTLSFSKTKKNHEAVLHAFILQYNHEVRQKYETRPI
;
A
#
# COMPACT_ATOMS: atom_id res chain seq x y z
N VAL A 1 7.53 -1.08 -12.63
CA VAL A 1 6.09 -1.23 -12.36
C VAL A 1 5.82 -1.03 -10.87
N LEU A 2 4.82 -0.21 -10.57
CA LEU A 2 4.30 -0.07 -9.22
C LEU A 2 3.03 -0.91 -9.07
N GLU A 3 2.95 -1.66 -7.98
CA GLU A 3 1.75 -2.38 -7.60
C GLU A 3 1.00 -1.58 -6.54
N LEU A 4 -0.30 -1.40 -6.74
CA LEU A 4 -1.16 -0.58 -5.88
C LEU A 4 -2.23 -1.45 -5.24
N ASP A 5 -2.46 -1.26 -3.95
CA ASP A 5 -3.52 -1.93 -3.21
C ASP A 5 -3.91 -1.13 -1.97
N GLU A 6 -5.09 -1.40 -1.43
CA GLU A 6 -5.53 -0.79 -0.19
C GLU A 6 -5.90 -1.86 0.84
N LEU A 7 -5.53 -1.61 2.07
CA LEU A 7 -5.64 -2.50 3.21
C LEU A 7 -6.58 -1.91 4.24
N TRP A 8 -7.67 -2.62 4.56
CA TRP A 8 -8.64 -2.16 5.54
C TRP A 8 -8.10 -2.18 6.96
N SER A 9 -8.42 -1.15 7.72
CA SER A 9 -8.22 -1.08 9.16
C SER A 9 -9.28 -0.16 9.78
N TYR A 10 -9.17 0.09 11.07
CA TYR A 10 -10.01 1.05 11.77
C TYR A 10 -9.25 1.66 12.93
N PHE A 11 -9.76 2.79 13.46
CA PHE A 11 -9.23 3.39 14.68
C PHE A 11 -10.37 3.64 15.67
N HIS A 12 -10.11 3.45 16.95
CA HIS A 12 -11.03 3.59 18.06
C HIS A 12 -12.24 2.65 17.99
N ARG A 13 -13.03 2.68 16.91
CA ARG A 13 -14.23 1.86 16.69
C ARG A 13 -14.22 1.31 15.26
N ARG A 14 -14.85 0.13 15.06
CA ARG A 14 -14.88 -0.53 13.73
C ARG A 14 -15.57 0.27 12.64
N ASP A 15 -16.53 1.13 12.99
CA ASP A 15 -17.21 2.00 12.04
C ASP A 15 -16.35 3.20 11.61
N ASN A 16 -15.27 3.51 12.33
CA ASN A 16 -14.23 4.46 11.91
C ASN A 16 -13.24 3.75 10.97
N LYS A 17 -13.67 3.45 9.77
CA LYS A 17 -12.85 2.76 8.76
C LYS A 17 -11.64 3.61 8.38
N LEU A 18 -10.49 2.97 8.28
CA LEU A 18 -9.25 3.61 7.86
C LEU A 18 -8.57 2.70 6.87
N TRP A 19 -8.55 3.12 5.62
CA TRP A 19 -7.90 2.38 4.54
C TRP A 19 -6.44 2.80 4.42
N ASN A 20 -5.56 1.83 4.30
CA ASN A 20 -4.13 2.03 4.14
C ASN A 20 -3.79 1.75 2.68
N TRP A 21 -3.51 2.81 1.93
CA TRP A 21 -3.21 2.73 0.50
C TRP A 21 -1.71 2.61 0.32
N ILE A 22 -1.28 1.63 -0.45
CA ILE A 22 0.13 1.27 -0.63
C ILE A 22 0.49 1.30 -2.11
N ALA A 23 1.62 1.93 -2.43
CA ALA A 23 2.28 1.82 -3.72
C ALA A 23 3.63 1.13 -3.50
N LEU A 24 3.82 -0.04 -4.09
CA LEU A 24 5.01 -0.87 -3.92
C LEU A 24 5.73 -1.05 -5.25
N CYS A 25 7.04 -0.82 -5.24
CA CYS A 25 7.87 -1.08 -6.41
C CYS A 25 8.11 -2.58 -6.60
N ARG A 26 7.63 -3.12 -7.72
CA ARG A 26 7.77 -4.56 -8.02
C ARG A 26 9.22 -5.01 -8.05
N ARG A 27 10.12 -4.20 -8.60
CA ARG A 27 11.53 -4.55 -8.74
C ARG A 27 12.26 -4.59 -7.41
N THR A 28 12.11 -3.55 -6.59
CA THR A 28 12.86 -3.40 -5.33
C THR A 28 12.13 -3.97 -4.13
N ARG A 29 10.84 -4.26 -4.27
CA ARG A 29 9.94 -4.68 -3.18
C ARG A 29 9.71 -3.62 -2.11
N GLN A 30 10.19 -2.40 -2.31
CA GLN A 30 10.02 -1.32 -1.36
C GLN A 30 8.69 -0.61 -1.55
N VAL A 31 8.08 -0.19 -0.46
CA VAL A 31 6.95 0.74 -0.48
C VAL A 31 7.48 2.13 -0.82
N VAL A 32 7.02 2.70 -1.91
CA VAL A 32 7.46 4.01 -2.39
C VAL A 32 6.53 5.15 -2.00
N ALA A 33 5.27 4.82 -1.70
CA ALA A 33 4.28 5.77 -1.20
C ALA A 33 3.19 5.05 -0.42
N TYR A 34 2.62 5.74 0.54
CA TYR A 34 1.46 5.25 1.30
C TYR A 34 0.64 6.44 1.80
N VAL A 35 -0.64 6.19 2.04
CA VAL A 35 -1.55 7.16 2.65
C VAL A 35 -2.65 6.42 3.42
N CYS A 36 -3.10 7.00 4.50
CA CYS A 36 -4.24 6.49 5.27
C CYS A 36 -5.43 7.42 5.07
N GLY A 37 -6.58 6.89 4.74
CA GLY A 37 -7.79 7.68 4.54
C GLY A 37 -8.98 6.83 4.14
N ASP A 38 -9.96 7.47 3.53
CA ASP A 38 -11.16 6.81 3.04
C ASP A 38 -10.88 6.03 1.75
N ARG A 39 -11.76 5.10 1.41
CA ARG A 39 -11.67 4.32 0.18
C ARG A 39 -12.35 5.05 -0.97
N ASN A 40 -11.77 6.15 -1.41
CA ASN A 40 -12.32 7.01 -2.46
C ASN A 40 -11.24 7.58 -3.39
N SER A 41 -11.67 8.25 -4.46
CA SER A 41 -10.76 8.82 -5.46
C SER A 41 -9.91 9.97 -4.91
N GLU A 42 -10.39 10.69 -3.92
CA GLU A 42 -9.63 11.75 -3.25
C GLU A 42 -8.38 11.19 -2.55
N THR A 43 -8.54 10.13 -1.78
CA THR A 43 -7.42 9.47 -1.11
C THR A 43 -6.49 8.79 -2.12
N CYS A 44 -7.03 8.23 -3.19
CA CYS A 44 -6.26 7.68 -4.30
C CYS A 44 -5.40 8.75 -4.97
N THR A 45 -5.95 9.95 -5.16
CA THR A 45 -5.21 11.11 -5.68
C THR A 45 -4.07 11.50 -4.73
N ASP A 46 -4.31 11.49 -3.43
CA ASP A 46 -3.27 11.74 -2.44
C ASP A 46 -2.14 10.72 -2.55
N LEU A 47 -2.46 9.44 -2.72
CA LEU A 47 -1.46 8.40 -2.94
C LEU A 47 -0.62 8.72 -4.18
N ARG A 48 -1.27 9.03 -5.30
CA ARG A 48 -0.57 9.40 -6.54
C ARG A 48 0.37 10.57 -6.35
N CYS A 49 -0.08 11.61 -5.64
CA CYS A 49 0.73 12.80 -5.37
C CYS A 49 1.93 12.50 -4.48
N ARG A 50 1.87 11.45 -3.65
CA ARG A 50 2.97 11.04 -2.78
C ARG A 50 3.99 10.13 -3.47
N ILE A 51 3.68 9.61 -4.65
CA ILE A 51 4.64 8.81 -5.41
C ILE A 51 5.79 9.74 -5.84
N PRO A 52 7.06 9.42 -5.48
CA PRO A 52 8.20 10.27 -5.84
C PRO A 52 8.35 10.40 -7.36
N ASP A 53 8.86 11.55 -7.81
CA ASP A 53 9.02 11.85 -9.24
C ASP A 53 9.82 10.80 -10.00
N ALA A 54 10.79 10.16 -9.34
CA ALA A 54 11.58 9.08 -9.93
C ALA A 54 10.73 7.87 -10.35
N TYR A 55 9.52 7.73 -9.80
CA TYR A 55 8.60 6.62 -10.07
C TYR A 55 7.36 7.05 -10.85
N SER A 56 7.18 8.34 -11.13
CA SER A 56 5.95 8.90 -11.70
C SER A 56 5.67 8.42 -13.13
N GLU A 57 6.70 8.07 -13.88
CA GLU A 57 6.59 7.59 -15.26
C GLU A 57 6.45 6.06 -15.36
N LEU A 58 6.49 5.36 -14.25
CA LEU A 58 6.39 3.90 -14.25
C LEU A 58 4.96 3.44 -14.47
N GLU A 59 4.84 2.29 -15.14
CA GLU A 59 3.56 1.60 -15.23
C GLU A 59 3.06 1.20 -13.85
N THR A 60 1.74 1.22 -13.66
CA THR A 60 1.07 0.85 -12.42
C THR A 60 0.08 -0.28 -12.65
N CYS A 61 -0.07 -1.15 -11.67
CA CYS A 61 -1.07 -2.22 -11.66
C CYS A 61 -1.88 -2.16 -10.38
N SER A 62 -3.18 -2.37 -10.48
CA SER A 62 -4.08 -2.50 -9.33
C SER A 62 -5.16 -3.55 -9.62
N ASP A 63 -6.01 -3.82 -8.62
CA ASP A 63 -7.27 -4.53 -8.87
C ASP A 63 -8.27 -3.62 -9.60
N TYR A 64 -9.51 -4.08 -9.74
CA TYR A 64 -10.56 -3.35 -10.46
C TYR A 64 -11.27 -2.27 -9.65
N TRP A 65 -10.75 -1.87 -8.49
CA TRP A 65 -11.37 -0.78 -7.74
C TRP A 65 -11.37 0.51 -8.58
N SER A 66 -12.54 1.12 -8.73
CA SER A 66 -12.77 2.20 -9.68
C SER A 66 -11.90 3.44 -9.47
N SER A 67 -11.52 3.73 -8.22
CA SER A 67 -10.69 4.90 -7.91
C SER A 67 -9.35 4.88 -8.63
N TYR A 68 -8.74 3.71 -8.81
CA TYR A 68 -7.47 3.61 -9.53
C TYR A 68 -7.61 4.01 -11.00
N ALA A 69 -8.64 3.52 -11.66
CA ALA A 69 -8.90 3.86 -13.06
C ALA A 69 -9.25 5.33 -13.27
N GLU A 70 -9.88 5.97 -12.27
CA GLU A 70 -10.22 7.39 -12.33
C GLU A 70 -9.00 8.31 -12.16
N VAL A 71 -8.04 7.90 -11.34
CA VAL A 71 -6.92 8.76 -10.89
C VAL A 71 -5.67 8.56 -11.71
N PHE A 72 -5.34 7.30 -12.06
CA PHE A 72 -4.11 6.98 -12.79
C PHE A 72 -4.33 7.06 -14.29
N ASP A 73 -3.27 7.42 -15.02
CA ASP A 73 -3.29 7.54 -16.47
C ASP A 73 -3.63 6.18 -17.12
N PRO A 74 -4.69 6.09 -17.94
CA PRO A 74 -5.08 4.83 -18.57
C PRO A 74 -4.02 4.27 -19.52
N ASP A 75 -3.11 5.10 -20.05
CA ASP A 75 -2.03 4.64 -20.92
C ASP A 75 -0.94 3.89 -20.17
N THR A 76 -0.79 4.14 -18.86
CA THR A 76 0.25 3.53 -18.01
C THR A 76 -0.30 2.70 -16.87
N HIS A 77 -1.62 2.74 -16.64
CA HIS A 77 -2.26 1.99 -15.57
C HIS A 77 -3.01 0.77 -16.12
N GLN A 78 -2.84 -0.38 -15.46
CA GLN A 78 -3.52 -1.62 -15.78
C GLN A 78 -4.31 -2.13 -14.58
N SER A 79 -5.62 -2.27 -14.76
CA SER A 79 -6.47 -2.96 -13.79
C SER A 79 -6.46 -4.46 -14.10
N VAL A 80 -6.16 -5.29 -13.12
CA VAL A 80 -5.94 -6.73 -13.31
C VAL A 80 -6.69 -7.57 -12.28
N GLY A 81 -7.06 -8.77 -12.67
CA GLY A 81 -7.63 -9.75 -11.75
C GLY A 81 -6.52 -10.42 -10.91
N LYS A 82 -6.90 -10.93 -9.74
CA LYS A 82 -5.97 -11.60 -8.83
C LYS A 82 -5.28 -12.83 -9.44
N HIS A 83 -5.97 -13.50 -10.36
CA HIS A 83 -5.43 -14.68 -11.05
C HIS A 83 -4.21 -14.38 -11.94
N THR A 84 -3.98 -13.12 -12.30
CA THR A 84 -2.84 -12.72 -13.13
C THR A 84 -1.52 -12.74 -12.36
N GLY A 85 -1.55 -12.64 -11.05
CA GLY A 85 -0.36 -12.52 -10.20
C GLY A 85 0.35 -11.17 -10.27
N LEU A 86 -0.18 -10.20 -11.02
CA LEU A 86 0.49 -8.91 -11.26
C LEU A 86 0.44 -7.95 -10.06
N THR A 87 -0.34 -8.26 -9.02
CA THR A 87 -0.36 -7.54 -7.74
C THR A 87 0.10 -8.39 -6.55
N ASN A 88 0.76 -9.51 -6.82
CA ASN A 88 1.17 -10.45 -5.78
C ASN A 88 2.12 -9.85 -4.73
N HIS A 89 2.98 -8.93 -5.13
CA HIS A 89 3.98 -8.38 -4.22
C HIS A 89 3.38 -7.39 -3.22
N VAL A 90 2.46 -6.54 -3.68
CA VAL A 90 1.74 -5.64 -2.76
C VAL A 90 0.80 -6.42 -1.85
N GLU A 91 0.16 -7.46 -2.36
CA GLU A 91 -0.67 -8.36 -1.54
C GLU A 91 0.16 -9.08 -0.48
N ARG A 92 1.36 -9.51 -0.82
CA ARG A 92 2.30 -10.11 0.15
C ARG A 92 2.75 -9.09 1.20
N PHE A 93 3.00 -7.86 0.81
CA PHE A 93 3.27 -6.79 1.78
C PHE A 93 2.11 -6.63 2.75
N ASN A 94 0.88 -6.56 2.24
CA ASN A 94 -0.32 -6.41 3.06
C ASN A 94 -0.49 -7.58 4.04
N ALA A 95 -0.23 -8.81 3.60
CA ALA A 95 -0.27 -9.99 4.46
C ALA A 95 0.81 -9.92 5.55
N THR A 96 2.01 -9.49 5.23
CA THR A 96 3.11 -9.31 6.18
C THR A 96 2.77 -8.22 7.20
N ALA A 97 2.21 -7.11 6.75
CA ALA A 97 1.78 -6.01 7.63
C ALA A 97 0.70 -6.48 8.61
N ARG A 98 -0.30 -7.22 8.15
CA ARG A 98 -1.34 -7.81 9.01
C ARG A 98 -0.75 -8.78 10.02
N HIS A 99 0.22 -9.58 9.62
CA HIS A 99 0.86 -10.56 10.50
C HIS A 99 1.71 -9.89 11.59
N ARG A 100 2.46 -8.85 11.24
CA ARG A 100 3.38 -8.17 12.17
C ARG A 100 2.72 -7.09 13.02
N LEU A 101 1.66 -6.45 12.50
CA LEU A 101 0.97 -5.36 13.19
C LEU A 101 -0.44 -5.80 13.60
N GLY A 102 -0.64 -6.02 14.91
CA GLY A 102 -1.95 -6.36 15.44
C GLY A 102 -3.04 -5.36 15.06
N ARG A 103 -2.68 -4.08 14.90
CA ARG A 103 -3.58 -2.99 14.50
C ARG A 103 -4.25 -3.21 13.14
N LEU A 104 -3.63 -3.98 12.25
CA LEU A 104 -4.12 -4.24 10.89
C LEU A 104 -4.87 -5.56 10.79
N THR A 105 -4.94 -6.33 11.86
CA THR A 105 -5.74 -7.56 11.92
C THR A 105 -7.22 -7.20 12.07
N ARG A 106 -8.08 -7.77 11.21
CA ARG A 106 -9.51 -7.42 11.16
C ARG A 106 -10.28 -7.65 12.47
N LYS A 107 -9.88 -8.66 13.26
CA LYS A 107 -10.48 -9.01 14.54
C LYS A 107 -9.42 -8.96 15.63
N THR A 108 -9.11 -7.76 16.11
CA THR A 108 -8.05 -7.57 17.10
C THR A 108 -8.53 -6.70 18.25
N LEU A 109 -8.01 -6.98 19.46
CA LEU A 109 -8.10 -6.07 20.60
C LEU A 109 -7.00 -5.01 20.57
N SER A 110 -5.98 -5.19 19.74
CA SER A 110 -4.85 -4.27 19.57
C SER A 110 -5.11 -3.21 18.50
N PHE A 111 -6.34 -2.73 18.40
CA PHE A 111 -6.71 -1.71 17.42
C PHE A 111 -6.10 -0.34 17.74
N SER A 112 -5.93 0.47 16.69
CA SER A 112 -5.43 1.84 16.82
C SER A 112 -6.44 2.73 17.53
N LYS A 113 -5.96 3.57 18.45
CA LYS A 113 -6.82 4.48 19.22
C LYS A 113 -7.09 5.78 18.47
N THR A 114 -6.14 6.28 17.70
CA THR A 114 -6.26 7.50 16.91
C THR A 114 -5.66 7.29 15.52
N LYS A 115 -6.12 8.07 14.54
CA LYS A 115 -5.55 8.07 13.19
C LYS A 115 -4.07 8.45 13.21
N LYS A 116 -3.70 9.46 13.99
CA LYS A 116 -2.31 9.93 14.12
C LYS A 116 -1.37 8.83 14.61
N ASN A 117 -1.77 8.09 15.63
CA ASN A 117 -0.96 6.99 16.16
C ASN A 117 -0.88 5.83 15.16
N HIS A 118 -1.97 5.55 14.46
CA HIS A 118 -2.00 4.53 13.40
C HIS A 118 -1.00 4.86 12.29
N GLU A 119 -1.01 6.08 11.79
CA GLU A 119 -0.09 6.53 10.74
C GLU A 119 1.37 6.47 11.21
N ALA A 120 1.65 6.85 12.46
CA ALA A 120 3.00 6.79 13.02
C ALA A 120 3.52 5.35 13.09
N VAL A 121 2.70 4.40 13.51
CA VAL A 121 3.06 2.99 13.58
C VAL A 121 3.26 2.40 12.18
N LEU A 122 2.37 2.71 11.25
CA LEU A 122 2.50 2.26 9.85
C LEU A 122 3.78 2.82 9.22
N HIS A 123 4.07 4.10 9.45
CA HIS A 123 5.29 4.74 8.95
C HIS A 123 6.55 4.03 9.46
N ALA A 124 6.64 3.80 10.76
CA ALA A 124 7.76 3.10 11.36
C ALA A 124 7.91 1.68 10.80
N PHE A 125 6.81 0.98 10.62
CA PHE A 125 6.80 -0.36 10.03
C PHE A 125 7.31 -0.35 8.58
N ILE A 126 6.85 0.60 7.77
CA ILE A 126 7.26 0.73 6.36
C ILE A 126 8.76 1.03 6.27
N LEU A 127 9.29 1.92 7.11
CA LEU A 127 10.73 2.20 7.14
C LEU A 127 11.54 0.95 7.45
N GLN A 128 11.13 0.19 8.45
CA GLN A 128 11.80 -1.07 8.83
C GLN A 128 11.68 -2.12 7.72
N TYR A 129 10.49 -2.28 7.14
CA TYR A 129 10.24 -3.21 6.04
C TYR A 129 11.12 -2.87 4.83
N ASN A 130 11.16 -1.60 4.43
CA ASN A 130 11.96 -1.15 3.30
C ASN A 130 13.46 -1.40 3.54
N HIS A 131 13.93 -1.20 4.75
CA HIS A 131 15.31 -1.50 5.13
C HIS A 131 15.62 -2.99 4.98
N GLU A 132 14.75 -3.86 5.49
CA GLU A 132 14.91 -5.31 5.41
C GLU A 132 14.94 -5.82 3.95
N VAL A 133 13.98 -5.36 3.12
CA VAL A 133 13.93 -5.81 1.72
C VAL A 133 15.08 -5.24 0.90
N ARG A 134 15.52 -4.03 1.19
CA ARG A 134 16.71 -3.45 0.55
C ARG A 134 17.93 -4.32 0.77
N GLN A 135 18.22 -4.71 2.00
CA GLN A 135 19.34 -5.60 2.32
C GLN A 135 19.20 -6.94 1.59
N LYS A 136 18.00 -7.47 1.50
CA LYS A 136 17.74 -8.78 0.89
C LYS A 136 17.88 -8.78 -0.63
N TYR A 137 17.45 -7.69 -1.30
CA TYR A 137 17.35 -7.66 -2.76
C TYR A 137 18.49 -6.90 -3.46
N GLU A 138 19.14 -5.94 -2.82
CA GLU A 138 20.32 -5.25 -3.37
C GLU A 138 21.54 -6.16 -3.53
N THR A 139 21.62 -7.23 -2.73
CA THR A 139 22.73 -8.21 -2.82
C THR A 139 22.51 -9.26 -3.90
N ARG A 140 21.37 -9.28 -4.59
CA ARG A 140 21.12 -10.21 -5.67
C ARG A 140 21.72 -9.68 -6.97
N PRO A 141 22.51 -10.47 -7.69
CA PRO A 141 22.96 -10.07 -9.03
C PRO A 141 21.76 -9.86 -9.93
N ILE A 142 21.83 -8.82 -10.71
CA ILE A 142 20.80 -8.46 -11.68
C ILE A 142 20.70 -9.56 -12.74
#